data_cb0eeaa381d9ff5be9157c6239e9d71a
#
_entry.id   cb0eeaa381d9ff5be9157c6239e9d71a
#
_cell.length_a   1.000
_cell.length_b   1.000
_cell.length_c   1.000
_cell.angle_alpha   90.00
_cell.angle_beta   90.00
_cell.angle_gamma   90.00
#
_symmetry.space_group_name_H-M   'P 1'
#
loop_
_entity.id
_entity.type
_entity.pdbx_description
1 polymer ?
#
loop_
_entity_poly.entity_id
_entity_poly.type
_entity_poly.pdbx_seq_one_letter_code
_entity_poly.pdbx_strand_id
1 'polypeptide(L)'
;NGALCFWLIVCAVFTAYLVFAFGCVLLVYHAQSYFVEVLETFPEFSDMLKLLDVMLESVKAYYAFYVAVPVLFAGKLAGLVWFLISKRRIAFYVAAGACALLCIASLLFGGSLRAILYALDMLITFLFLRKDWQKLRP
;
A
#
# COMPACT_ATOMS: atom_id res chain seq x y z
N ASN A 1 8.16 -16.86 17.41
CA ASN A 1 8.21 -15.61 18.16
C ASN A 1 6.88 -14.83 18.02
N GLY A 2 6.16 -14.69 19.14
CA GLY A 2 4.85 -14.04 19.17
C GLY A 2 4.88 -12.57 18.79
N ALA A 3 5.95 -11.85 19.17
CA ALA A 3 6.10 -10.43 18.82
C ALA A 3 6.25 -10.23 17.30
N LEU A 4 7.02 -11.09 16.65
CA LEU A 4 7.19 -11.05 15.21
C LEU A 4 5.87 -11.35 14.48
N CYS A 5 5.16 -12.40 14.90
CA CYS A 5 3.87 -12.75 14.31
C CYS A 5 2.85 -11.61 14.47
N PHE A 6 2.78 -11.01 15.65
CA PHE A 6 1.90 -9.87 15.90
C PHE A 6 2.23 -8.70 14.98
N TRP A 7 3.52 -8.35 14.88
CA TRP A 7 3.98 -7.27 14.01
C TRP A 7 3.61 -7.51 12.54
N LEU A 8 3.86 -8.74 12.07
CA LEU A 8 3.56 -9.09 10.67
C LEU A 8 2.07 -9.06 10.38
N ILE A 9 1.24 -9.50 11.33
CA ILE A 9 -0.22 -9.44 11.19
C ILE A 9 -0.68 -7.97 11.11
N VAL A 10 -0.16 -7.11 11.98
CA VAL A 10 -0.48 -5.67 11.94
C VAL A 10 -0.07 -5.06 10.60
N CYS A 11 1.13 -5.37 10.12
CA CYS A 11 1.61 -4.89 8.82
C CYS A 11 0.73 -5.41 7.68
N ALA A 12 0.32 -6.67 7.71
CA ALA A 12 -0.52 -7.26 6.68
C ALA A 12 -1.91 -6.60 6.66
N VAL A 13 -2.51 -6.39 7.82
CA VAL A 13 -3.83 -5.73 7.92
C VAL A 13 -3.75 -4.29 7.40
N PHE A 14 -2.71 -3.55 7.81
CA PHE A 14 -2.52 -2.17 7.36
C PHE A 14 -2.29 -2.10 5.85
N THR A 15 -1.48 -3.01 5.32
CA THR A 15 -1.21 -3.09 3.87
C THR A 15 -2.48 -3.44 3.08
N ALA A 16 -3.29 -4.37 3.59
CA ALA A 16 -4.59 -4.71 2.98
C ALA A 16 -5.52 -3.51 2.95
N TYR A 17 -5.55 -2.72 4.03
CA TYR A 17 -6.33 -1.48 4.09
C TYR A 17 -5.87 -0.49 3.01
N LEU A 18 -4.56 -0.32 2.83
CA LEU A 18 -4.02 0.58 1.81
C LEU A 18 -4.36 0.12 0.40
N VAL A 19 -4.27 -1.19 0.13
CA VAL A 19 -4.67 -1.75 -1.18
C VAL A 19 -6.14 -1.45 -1.44
N PHE A 20 -6.99 -1.66 -0.46
CA PHE A 20 -8.43 -1.39 -0.59
C PHE A 20 -8.68 0.09 -0.85
N ALA A 21 -8.03 0.99 -0.09
CA ALA A 21 -8.20 2.43 -0.24
C ALA A 21 -7.80 2.92 -1.64
N PHE A 22 -6.63 2.48 -2.12
CA PHE A 22 -6.18 2.84 -3.47
C PHE A 22 -7.08 2.22 -4.54
N GLY A 23 -7.56 1.01 -4.33
CA GLY A 23 -8.52 0.37 -5.23
C GLY A 23 -9.82 1.16 -5.35
N CYS A 24 -10.33 1.66 -4.22
CA CYS A 24 -11.53 2.52 -4.21
C CYS A 24 -11.29 3.84 -4.96
N VAL A 25 -10.12 4.46 -4.77
CA VAL A 25 -9.78 5.70 -5.49
C VAL A 25 -9.74 5.47 -6.99
N LEU A 26 -9.12 4.37 -7.44
CA LEU A 26 -9.07 4.03 -8.86
C LEU A 26 -10.45 3.70 -9.43
N LEU A 27 -11.29 3.01 -8.64
CA LEU A 27 -12.66 2.70 -9.05
C LEU A 27 -13.47 3.97 -9.27
N VAL A 28 -13.36 4.92 -8.35
CA VAL A 28 -14.03 6.22 -8.46
C VAL A 28 -13.51 6.98 -9.69
N TYR A 29 -12.22 6.92 -9.96
CA TYR A 29 -11.63 7.56 -11.14
C TYR A 29 -12.22 6.98 -12.44
N HIS A 30 -12.28 5.66 -12.56
CA HIS A 30 -12.81 5.01 -13.76
C HIS A 30 -14.33 5.17 -13.92
N ALA A 31 -15.06 5.34 -12.81
CA ALA A 31 -16.51 5.56 -12.81
C ALA A 31 -16.86 7.01 -12.50
N GLN A 32 -15.96 7.97 -12.79
CA GLN A 32 -16.11 9.37 -12.40
C GLN A 32 -17.41 10.02 -12.91
N SER A 33 -17.81 9.71 -14.14
CA SER A 33 -19.04 10.26 -14.72
C SER A 33 -20.26 9.88 -13.89
N TYR A 34 -20.34 8.64 -13.45
CA TYR A 34 -21.44 8.15 -12.60
C TYR A 34 -21.45 8.86 -11.24
N PHE A 35 -20.31 8.95 -10.58
CA PHE A 35 -20.21 9.59 -9.26
C PHE A 35 -20.49 11.10 -9.34
N VAL A 36 -19.99 11.77 -10.37
CA VAL A 36 -20.25 13.21 -10.57
C VAL A 36 -21.75 13.43 -10.79
N GLU A 37 -22.38 12.62 -11.62
CA GLU A 37 -23.82 12.72 -11.91
C GLU A 37 -24.65 12.53 -10.63
N VAL A 38 -24.33 11.52 -9.82
CA VAL A 38 -25.02 11.27 -8.54
C VAL A 38 -24.86 12.44 -7.59
N LEU A 39 -23.65 12.97 -7.45
CA LEU A 39 -23.38 14.09 -6.54
C LEU A 39 -24.02 15.40 -7.01
N GLU A 40 -24.09 15.64 -8.32
CA GLU A 40 -24.75 16.82 -8.88
C GLU A 40 -26.26 16.80 -8.64
N THR A 41 -26.86 15.63 -8.53
CA THR A 41 -28.32 15.48 -8.25
C THR A 41 -28.68 16.01 -6.86
N PHE A 42 -27.75 16.03 -5.92
CA PHE A 42 -27.95 16.43 -4.53
C PHE A 42 -27.15 17.69 -4.21
N PRO A 43 -27.77 18.87 -4.08
CA PRO A 43 -27.07 20.14 -3.76
C PRO A 43 -26.28 20.08 -2.44
N GLU A 44 -26.71 19.22 -1.51
CA GLU A 44 -26.08 19.01 -0.19
C GLU A 44 -24.65 18.50 -0.29
N PHE A 45 -24.28 17.87 -1.41
CA PHE A 45 -22.97 17.27 -1.64
C PHE A 45 -22.05 18.15 -2.49
N SER A 46 -22.32 19.46 -2.59
CA SER A 46 -21.50 20.37 -3.39
C SER A 46 -20.02 20.41 -2.92
N ASP A 47 -19.81 20.35 -1.60
CA ASP A 47 -18.43 20.33 -1.03
C ASP A 47 -17.73 19.01 -1.35
N MET A 48 -18.44 17.89 -1.31
CA MET A 48 -17.92 16.57 -1.70
C MET A 48 -17.57 16.54 -3.18
N LEU A 49 -18.37 17.20 -4.03
CA LEU A 49 -18.08 17.30 -5.47
C LEU A 49 -16.77 18.05 -5.72
N LYS A 50 -16.52 19.14 -4.99
CA LYS A 50 -15.25 19.88 -5.08
C LYS A 50 -14.07 19.02 -4.68
N LEU A 51 -14.19 18.26 -3.58
CA LEU A 51 -13.15 17.34 -3.13
C LEU A 51 -12.92 16.23 -4.16
N LEU A 52 -13.98 15.71 -4.74
CA LEU A 52 -13.91 14.69 -5.80
C LEU A 52 -13.16 15.22 -7.02
N ASP A 53 -13.45 16.45 -7.46
CA ASP A 53 -12.76 17.06 -8.59
C ASP A 53 -11.26 17.20 -8.34
N VAL A 54 -10.85 17.64 -7.13
CA VAL A 54 -9.44 17.74 -6.74
C VAL A 54 -8.77 16.37 -6.76
N MET A 55 -9.44 15.36 -6.20
CA MET A 55 -8.92 13.99 -6.19
C MET A 55 -8.76 13.44 -7.62
N LEU A 56 -9.75 13.65 -8.49
CA LEU A 56 -9.70 13.16 -9.87
C LEU A 56 -8.59 13.83 -10.67
N GLU A 57 -8.36 15.13 -10.48
CA GLU A 57 -7.24 15.82 -11.10
C GLU A 57 -5.90 15.27 -10.64
N SER A 58 -5.76 15.00 -9.34
CA SER A 58 -4.55 14.40 -8.78
C SER A 58 -4.28 13.02 -9.37
N VAL A 59 -5.30 12.17 -9.45
CA VAL A 59 -5.18 10.84 -10.05
C VAL A 59 -4.81 10.93 -11.52
N LYS A 60 -5.42 11.85 -12.27
CA LYS A 60 -5.10 12.05 -13.69
C LYS A 60 -3.66 12.49 -13.89
N ALA A 61 -3.16 13.39 -13.04
CA ALA A 61 -1.79 13.89 -13.14
C ALA A 61 -0.75 12.81 -12.83
N TYR A 62 -1.04 11.94 -11.85
CA TYR A 62 -0.11 10.90 -11.38
C TYR A 62 -0.70 9.50 -11.54
N TYR A 63 -1.35 9.24 -12.66
CA TYR A 63 -2.06 7.97 -12.90
C TYR A 63 -1.15 6.76 -12.73
N ALA A 64 0.05 6.82 -13.29
CA ALA A 64 1.01 5.72 -13.18
C ALA A 64 1.36 5.41 -11.72
N PHE A 65 1.52 6.43 -10.88
CA PHE A 65 1.77 6.27 -9.45
C PHE A 65 0.58 5.61 -8.75
N TYR A 66 -0.64 6.09 -9.01
CA TYR A 66 -1.86 5.56 -8.39
C TYR A 66 -2.17 4.13 -8.81
N VAL A 67 -1.67 3.67 -9.96
CA VAL A 67 -1.78 2.27 -10.37
C VAL A 67 -0.64 1.44 -9.78
N ALA A 68 0.59 1.95 -9.81
CA ALA A 68 1.78 1.22 -9.34
C ALA A 68 1.75 0.94 -7.84
N VAL A 69 1.33 1.93 -7.04
CA VAL A 69 1.35 1.81 -5.57
C VAL A 69 0.46 0.67 -5.07
N PRO A 70 -0.82 0.53 -5.48
CA PRO A 70 -1.62 -0.61 -5.02
C PRO A 70 -1.09 -1.95 -5.49
N VAL A 71 -0.50 -2.04 -6.68
CA VAL A 71 0.13 -3.27 -7.17
C VAL A 71 1.31 -3.66 -6.27
N LEU A 72 2.16 -2.70 -5.91
CA LEU A 72 3.30 -2.94 -5.03
C LEU A 72 2.85 -3.30 -3.61
N PHE A 73 1.81 -2.65 -3.08
CA PHE A 73 1.22 -3.03 -1.80
C PHE A 73 0.64 -4.43 -1.83
N ALA A 74 -0.01 -4.82 -2.92
CA ALA A 74 -0.52 -6.18 -3.09
C ALA A 74 0.62 -7.20 -3.10
N GLY A 75 1.72 -6.90 -3.78
CA GLY A 75 2.93 -7.72 -3.77
C GLY A 75 3.54 -7.86 -2.37
N LYS A 76 3.62 -6.76 -1.63
CA LYS A 76 4.08 -6.76 -0.24
C LYS A 76 3.17 -7.61 0.63
N LEU A 77 1.85 -7.44 0.50
CA LEU A 77 0.87 -8.20 1.26
C LEU A 77 0.99 -9.69 0.97
N ALA A 78 1.10 -10.07 -0.30
CA ALA A 78 1.27 -11.46 -0.71
C ALA A 78 2.56 -12.05 -0.11
N GLY A 79 3.65 -11.30 -0.14
CA GLY A 79 4.92 -11.72 0.47
C GLY A 79 4.81 -11.92 1.97
N LEU A 80 4.15 -11.01 2.68
CA LEU A 80 3.94 -11.11 4.13
C LEU A 80 3.08 -12.30 4.50
N VAL A 81 1.97 -12.52 3.80
CA VAL A 81 1.08 -13.66 4.03
C VAL A 81 1.80 -14.96 3.74
N TRP A 82 2.52 -15.03 2.63
CA TRP A 82 3.33 -16.19 2.28
C TRP A 82 4.37 -16.50 3.36
N PHE A 83 5.05 -15.47 3.86
CA PHE A 83 6.03 -15.61 4.94
C PHE A 83 5.38 -16.15 6.22
N LEU A 84 4.20 -15.63 6.59
CA LEU A 84 3.47 -16.09 7.77
C LEU A 84 3.08 -17.57 7.68
N ILE A 85 2.74 -18.04 6.48
CA ILE A 85 2.32 -19.42 6.25
C ILE A 85 3.52 -20.36 6.16
N SER A 86 4.50 -20.02 5.32
CA SER A 86 5.60 -20.93 4.96
C SER A 86 6.91 -20.67 5.70
N LYS A 87 7.08 -19.47 6.25
CA LYS A 87 8.31 -19.02 6.94
C LYS A 87 9.57 -19.19 6.07
N ARG A 88 9.44 -18.94 4.77
CA ARG A 88 10.55 -19.00 3.83
C ARG A 88 11.22 -17.64 3.69
N ARG A 89 12.56 -17.63 3.58
CA ARG A 89 13.31 -16.39 3.36
C ARG A 89 12.90 -15.69 2.06
N ILE A 90 12.58 -16.48 1.04
CA ILE A 90 12.20 -15.95 -0.27
C ILE A 90 10.92 -15.08 -0.19
N ALA A 91 9.98 -15.47 0.66
CA ALA A 91 8.76 -14.69 0.90
C ALA A 91 9.09 -13.33 1.53
N PHE A 92 10.03 -13.30 2.47
CA PHE A 92 10.51 -12.05 3.06
C PHE A 92 11.19 -11.17 2.00
N TYR A 93 12.01 -11.75 1.13
CA TYR A 93 12.64 -11.00 0.05
C TYR A 93 11.63 -10.41 -0.93
N VAL A 94 10.54 -11.12 -1.22
CA VAL A 94 9.45 -10.59 -2.06
C VAL A 94 8.82 -9.36 -1.40
N ALA A 95 8.50 -9.44 -0.11
CA ALA A 95 7.93 -8.31 0.63
C ALA A 95 8.91 -7.14 0.69
N ALA A 96 10.19 -7.41 0.96
CA ALA A 96 11.23 -6.38 1.02
C ALA A 96 11.44 -5.71 -0.33
N GLY A 97 11.44 -6.49 -1.41
CA GLY A 97 11.55 -5.95 -2.77
C GLY A 97 10.40 -5.04 -3.13
N ALA A 98 9.18 -5.45 -2.83
CA ALA A 98 7.99 -4.62 -3.04
C ALA A 98 8.08 -3.31 -2.24
N CYS A 99 8.53 -3.38 -0.99
CA CYS A 99 8.71 -2.22 -0.14
C CYS A 99 9.79 -1.28 -0.67
N ALA A 100 10.90 -1.82 -1.19
CA ALA A 100 11.96 -1.03 -1.81
C ALA A 100 11.44 -0.28 -3.04
N LEU A 101 10.64 -0.94 -3.88
CA LEU A 101 10.01 -0.31 -5.04
C LEU A 101 9.02 0.79 -4.61
N LEU A 102 8.29 0.58 -3.52
CA LEU A 102 7.42 1.61 -2.94
C LEU A 102 8.22 2.83 -2.48
N CYS A 103 9.38 2.61 -1.85
CA CYS A 103 10.27 3.69 -1.45
C CYS A 103 10.75 4.51 -2.66
N ILE A 104 11.18 3.82 -3.71
CA ILE A 104 11.64 4.47 -4.94
C ILE A 104 10.50 5.28 -5.58
N ALA A 105 9.33 4.67 -5.72
CA ALA A 105 8.16 5.34 -6.28
C ALA A 105 7.78 6.59 -5.48
N SER A 106 7.79 6.49 -4.15
CA SER A 106 7.48 7.62 -3.27
C SER A 106 8.49 8.76 -3.42
N LEU A 107 9.78 8.44 -3.54
CA LEU A 107 10.82 9.45 -3.75
C LEU A 107 10.66 10.15 -5.10
N LEU A 108 10.33 9.39 -6.16
CA LEU A 108 10.13 9.96 -7.49
C LEU A 108 8.94 10.92 -7.54
N PHE A 109 7.90 10.68 -6.75
CA PHE A 109 6.69 11.50 -6.73
C PHE A 109 6.64 12.46 -5.54
N GLY A 110 7.78 12.75 -4.91
CA GLY A 110 7.91 13.78 -3.89
C GLY A 110 7.47 13.35 -2.48
N GLY A 111 7.24 12.07 -2.25
CA GLY A 111 6.79 11.54 -0.97
C GLY A 111 7.93 11.04 -0.07
N SER A 112 8.92 11.89 0.25
CA SER A 112 10.07 11.49 1.05
C SER A 112 9.69 10.92 2.42
N LEU A 113 8.69 11.50 3.09
CA LEU A 113 8.21 10.99 4.37
C LEU A 113 7.66 9.55 4.24
N ARG A 114 6.90 9.28 3.17
CA ARG A 114 6.38 7.93 2.90
C ARG A 114 7.51 6.93 2.67
N ALA A 115 8.55 7.34 1.93
CA ALA A 115 9.72 6.48 1.70
C ALA A 115 10.41 6.13 3.01
N ILE A 116 10.59 7.08 3.92
CA ILE A 116 11.16 6.86 5.25
C ILE A 116 10.30 5.87 6.04
N LEU A 117 8.97 6.04 6.02
CA LEU A 117 8.05 5.14 6.72
C LEU A 117 8.15 3.71 6.20
N TYR A 118 8.23 3.51 4.89
CA TYR A 118 8.38 2.17 4.30
C TYR A 118 9.73 1.55 4.66
N ALA A 119 10.80 2.34 4.64
CA ALA A 119 12.13 1.87 5.03
C ALA A 119 12.16 1.46 6.51
N LEU A 120 11.54 2.25 7.39
CA LEU A 120 11.44 1.93 8.82
C LEU A 120 10.64 0.65 9.05
N ASP A 121 9.54 0.47 8.32
CA ASP A 121 8.71 -0.74 8.41
C ASP A 121 9.56 -1.99 8.11
N MET A 122 10.31 -1.97 7.02
CA MET A 122 11.17 -3.10 6.66
C MET A 122 12.31 -3.29 7.65
N LEU A 123 12.90 -2.21 8.14
CA LEU A 123 13.96 -2.29 9.13
C LEU A 123 13.47 -2.93 10.42
N ILE A 124 12.32 -2.51 10.93
CA ILE A 124 11.71 -3.06 12.15
C ILE A 124 11.40 -4.54 11.94
N THR A 125 10.82 -4.90 10.80
CA THR A 125 10.53 -6.30 10.47
C THR A 125 11.80 -7.14 10.44
N PHE A 126 12.86 -6.63 9.83
CA PHE A 126 14.16 -7.32 9.80
C PHE A 126 14.74 -7.51 11.19
N LEU A 127 14.66 -6.48 12.05
CA LEU A 127 15.17 -6.58 13.42
C LEU A 127 14.43 -7.64 14.25
N PHE A 128 13.09 -7.75 14.08
CA PHE A 128 12.33 -8.82 14.72
C PHE A 128 12.71 -10.19 14.16
N LEU A 129 13.03 -10.26 12.87
CA LEU A 129 13.36 -11.51 12.18
C LEU A 129 14.80 -11.97 12.42
N ARG A 130 15.68 -11.06 12.79
CA ARG A 130 17.13 -11.27 12.89
C ARG A 130 17.51 -12.50 13.72
N LYS A 131 16.83 -12.68 14.86
CA LYS A 131 17.14 -13.79 15.78
C LYS A 131 16.77 -15.14 15.18
N ASP A 132 15.71 -15.20 14.37
CA ASP A 132 15.17 -16.43 13.81
C ASP A 132 15.56 -16.66 12.36
N TRP A 133 16.44 -15.78 11.82
CA TRP A 133 16.83 -15.83 10.39
C TRP A 133 17.40 -17.18 9.99
N GLN A 134 18.26 -17.75 10.85
CA GLN A 134 18.89 -19.02 10.60
C GLN A 134 17.91 -20.21 10.60
N LYS A 135 16.80 -20.06 11.29
CA LYS A 135 15.76 -21.10 11.39
C LYS A 135 14.82 -21.11 10.21
N LEU A 136 14.85 -20.07 9.38
CA LEU A 136 13.96 -19.95 8.23
C LEU A 136 14.40 -20.85 7.10
N ARG A 137 13.43 -21.37 6.35
CA ARG A 137 13.71 -22.16 5.17
C ARG A 137 14.19 -21.27 4.03
N PRO A 138 15.21 -21.69 3.28
CA PRO A 138 15.69 -20.92 2.12
C PRO A 138 14.67 -20.79 1.00
#